data_a65642043b29eb03965b689c6b12383b
#
_entry.id   a65642043b29eb03965b689c6b12383b
#
_cell.length_a   1.000
_cell.length_b   1.000
_cell.length_c   1.000
_cell.angle_alpha   90.00
_cell.angle_beta   90.00
_cell.angle_gamma   90.00
#
_symmetry.space_group_name_H-M   'P 1'
#
loop_
_entity.id
_entity.type
_entity.pdbx_description
1 polymer ?
#
loop_
_entity_poly.entity_id
_entity_poly.type
_entity_poly.pdbx_seq_one_letter_code
_entity_poly.pdbx_strand_id
1 'polypeptide(L)'
;LRVEGREIISVDPDAYVIDALFFMKRNNIRRIVVSRSNNILGIFSVDEALYHIINNDVESKLKDAKLKFPVIVKSNELKEIMRSMIDNDTDAVIYDNKIITYKDVISQIDWSKSNALIGELSKEAIFVEPYTKIKTVGELMLKNKIRHMPVYGIVSSRDIVYNYDIDLNLSINKIMIVEVYSVSKEESLHTVVSTMIKRNIGSVIVTNSKNIEIVTLKDLVTFALSNLIY
;
A
#
# COMPACT_ATOMS: atom_id res chain seq x y z
N LEU A 1 -18.25 9.81 12.87
CA LEU A 1 -17.88 9.87 11.45
C LEU A 1 -17.99 8.51 10.78
N ARG A 2 -18.56 8.49 9.61
CA ARG A 2 -18.73 7.29 8.80
C ARG A 2 -17.85 7.37 7.57
N VAL A 3 -17.24 6.24 7.23
CA VAL A 3 -16.37 6.15 6.05
C VAL A 3 -17.15 5.55 4.90
N GLU A 4 -17.09 6.19 3.74
CA GLU A 4 -17.66 5.64 2.53
C GLU A 4 -16.63 4.81 1.79
N GLY A 5 -17.05 3.61 1.38
CA GLY A 5 -16.24 2.73 0.56
C GLY A 5 -16.42 3.00 -0.92
N ARG A 6 -15.61 2.34 -1.72
CA ARG A 6 -15.66 2.37 -3.19
C ARG A 6 -16.20 1.06 -3.71
N GLU A 7 -16.70 1.08 -4.95
CA GLU A 7 -17.17 -0.13 -5.60
C GLU A 7 -16.06 -1.19 -5.65
N ILE A 8 -16.45 -2.41 -5.35
CA ILE A 8 -15.54 -3.56 -5.44
C ILE A 8 -15.32 -3.89 -6.92
N ILE A 9 -14.04 -4.04 -7.28
CA ILE A 9 -13.66 -4.54 -8.61
C ILE A 9 -13.42 -6.03 -8.46
N SER A 10 -14.27 -6.84 -9.08
CA SER A 10 -14.25 -8.30 -8.98
C SER A 10 -13.69 -8.94 -10.24
N VAL A 11 -12.96 -10.04 -10.05
CA VAL A 11 -12.43 -10.87 -11.11
C VAL A 11 -12.76 -12.32 -10.81
N ASP A 12 -13.06 -13.09 -11.86
CA ASP A 12 -13.42 -14.50 -11.73
C ASP A 12 -12.23 -15.34 -11.24
N PRO A 13 -12.45 -16.30 -10.35
CA PRO A 13 -11.39 -17.20 -9.86
C PRO A 13 -10.68 -18.03 -10.92
N ASP A 14 -11.31 -18.26 -12.06
CA ASP A 14 -10.70 -19.00 -13.15
C ASP A 14 -9.82 -18.15 -14.07
N ALA A 15 -9.78 -16.81 -13.88
CA ALA A 15 -8.83 -15.96 -14.56
C ALA A 15 -7.41 -16.27 -14.10
N TYR A 16 -6.42 -16.00 -14.94
CA TYR A 16 -5.02 -16.24 -14.62
C TYR A 16 -4.37 -15.05 -13.94
N VAL A 17 -3.34 -15.30 -13.13
CA VAL A 17 -2.57 -14.24 -12.47
C VAL A 17 -2.07 -13.21 -13.49
N ILE A 18 -1.53 -13.67 -14.63
CA ILE A 18 -1.03 -12.75 -15.67
C ILE A 18 -2.14 -11.80 -16.19
N ASP A 19 -3.36 -12.29 -16.32
CA ASP A 19 -4.49 -11.45 -16.73
C ASP A 19 -4.83 -10.41 -15.67
N ALA A 20 -4.75 -10.79 -14.40
CA ALA A 20 -4.93 -9.87 -13.29
C ALA A 20 -3.87 -8.77 -13.28
N LEU A 21 -2.60 -9.12 -13.53
CA LEU A 21 -1.51 -8.14 -13.61
C LEU A 21 -1.74 -7.13 -14.73
N PHE A 22 -2.12 -7.61 -15.90
CA PHE A 22 -2.45 -6.74 -17.04
C PHE A 22 -3.61 -5.80 -16.71
N PHE A 23 -4.66 -6.33 -16.09
CA PHE A 23 -5.84 -5.58 -15.71
C PHE A 23 -5.50 -4.49 -14.67
N MET A 24 -4.72 -4.83 -13.64
CA MET A 24 -4.29 -3.90 -12.61
C MET A 24 -3.46 -2.76 -13.20
N LYS A 25 -2.49 -3.08 -14.05
CA LYS A 25 -1.64 -2.11 -14.74
C LYS A 25 -2.47 -1.17 -15.61
N ARG A 26 -3.31 -1.73 -16.47
CA ARG A 26 -4.10 -0.96 -17.43
C ARG A 26 -5.08 0.00 -16.76
N ASN A 27 -5.68 -0.42 -15.67
CA ASN A 27 -6.70 0.36 -14.96
C ASN A 27 -6.16 1.12 -13.75
N ASN A 28 -4.85 1.08 -13.50
CA ASN A 28 -4.20 1.73 -12.36
C ASN A 28 -4.87 1.36 -11.03
N ILE A 29 -5.11 0.08 -10.81
CA ILE A 29 -5.72 -0.43 -9.58
C ILE A 29 -4.72 -1.30 -8.82
N ARG A 30 -4.81 -1.28 -7.49
CA ARG A 30 -3.85 -1.92 -6.58
C ARG A 30 -4.39 -3.18 -5.94
N ARG A 31 -5.68 -3.44 -6.05
CA ARG A 31 -6.31 -4.64 -5.50
C ARG A 31 -7.57 -4.99 -6.26
N ILE A 32 -7.80 -6.28 -6.37
CA ILE A 32 -9.02 -6.83 -6.95
C ILE A 32 -9.60 -7.85 -5.99
N VAL A 33 -10.91 -8.01 -6.02
CA VAL A 33 -11.60 -9.04 -5.24
C VAL A 33 -11.83 -10.24 -6.14
N VAL A 34 -11.35 -11.39 -5.72
CA VAL A 34 -11.56 -12.65 -6.45
C VAL A 34 -12.86 -13.25 -5.93
N SER A 35 -13.88 -13.28 -6.77
CA SER A 35 -15.20 -13.73 -6.36
C SER A 35 -15.98 -14.36 -7.50
N ARG A 36 -16.91 -15.24 -7.13
CA ARG A 36 -17.87 -15.86 -8.04
C ARG A 36 -19.22 -15.91 -7.36
N SER A 37 -20.26 -15.40 -8.04
CA SER A 37 -21.66 -15.46 -7.56
C SER A 37 -21.80 -14.94 -6.13
N ASN A 38 -21.27 -13.77 -5.85
CA ASN A 38 -21.25 -13.10 -4.53
C ASN A 38 -20.45 -13.84 -3.45
N ASN A 39 -19.75 -14.91 -3.82
CA ASN A 39 -18.85 -15.61 -2.91
C ASN A 39 -17.43 -15.09 -3.09
N ILE A 40 -16.93 -14.37 -2.09
CA ILE A 40 -15.59 -13.79 -2.09
C ILE A 40 -14.58 -14.84 -1.64
N LEU A 41 -13.65 -15.21 -2.55
CA LEU A 41 -12.55 -16.13 -2.22
C LEU A 41 -11.43 -15.41 -1.49
N GLY A 42 -11.14 -14.17 -1.87
CA GLY A 42 -10.07 -13.39 -1.29
C GLY A 42 -9.77 -12.12 -2.07
N ILE A 43 -8.73 -11.43 -1.64
CA ILE A 43 -8.24 -10.19 -2.26
C ILE A 43 -6.86 -10.46 -2.86
N PHE A 44 -6.70 -10.11 -4.12
CA PHE A 44 -5.43 -10.12 -4.83
C PHE A 44 -4.95 -8.68 -4.98
N SER A 45 -3.95 -8.32 -4.18
CA SER A 45 -3.39 -6.98 -4.15
C SER A 45 -1.99 -6.95 -4.79
N VAL A 46 -1.38 -5.77 -4.81
CA VAL A 46 0.01 -5.62 -5.28
C VAL A 46 0.99 -6.50 -4.49
N ASP A 47 0.69 -6.84 -3.24
CA ASP A 47 1.57 -7.71 -2.43
C ASP A 47 1.58 -9.14 -2.99
N GLU A 48 0.40 -9.70 -3.26
CA GLU A 48 0.28 -11.04 -3.86
C GLU A 48 0.80 -11.04 -5.29
N ALA A 49 0.51 -9.99 -6.05
CA ALA A 49 1.04 -9.81 -7.38
C ALA A 49 2.57 -9.82 -7.39
N LEU A 50 3.20 -9.08 -6.48
CA LEU A 50 4.65 -9.05 -6.33
C LEU A 50 5.20 -10.45 -6.02
N TYR A 51 4.56 -11.17 -5.10
CA TYR A 51 4.95 -12.54 -4.77
C TYR A 51 4.97 -13.44 -6.02
N HIS A 52 3.92 -13.41 -6.82
CA HIS A 52 3.84 -14.25 -8.03
C HIS A 52 4.85 -13.84 -9.10
N ILE A 53 5.12 -12.55 -9.26
CA ILE A 53 6.14 -12.05 -10.19
C ILE A 53 7.53 -12.53 -9.77
N ILE A 54 7.91 -12.32 -8.52
CA ILE A 54 9.23 -12.65 -8.00
C ILE A 54 9.47 -14.16 -8.03
N ASN A 55 8.44 -14.96 -7.81
CA ASN A 55 8.53 -16.41 -7.85
C ASN A 55 8.29 -17.01 -9.24
N ASN A 56 8.17 -16.19 -10.27
CA ASN A 56 7.92 -16.59 -11.63
C ASN A 56 6.70 -17.54 -11.76
N ASP A 57 5.62 -17.19 -11.06
CA ASP A 57 4.38 -17.98 -10.99
C ASP A 57 3.19 -17.13 -11.39
N VAL A 58 3.16 -16.71 -12.65
CA VAL A 58 2.10 -15.83 -13.18
C VAL A 58 1.09 -16.58 -14.06
N GLU A 59 1.29 -17.87 -14.30
CA GLU A 59 0.43 -18.69 -15.15
C GLU A 59 -0.63 -19.49 -14.38
N SER A 60 -0.61 -19.42 -13.05
CA SER A 60 -1.64 -20.05 -12.23
C SER A 60 -2.94 -19.27 -12.26
N LYS A 61 -4.04 -19.98 -12.00
CA LYS A 61 -5.36 -19.34 -11.86
C LYS A 61 -5.46 -18.62 -10.53
N LEU A 62 -6.27 -17.57 -10.48
CA LEU A 62 -6.46 -16.79 -9.25
C LEU A 62 -6.99 -17.64 -8.09
N LYS A 63 -7.82 -18.63 -8.37
CA LYS A 63 -8.33 -19.54 -7.32
C LYS A 63 -7.22 -20.34 -6.63
N ASP A 64 -6.08 -20.56 -7.30
CA ASP A 64 -4.93 -21.29 -6.79
C ASP A 64 -3.80 -20.34 -6.37
N ALA A 65 -3.99 -19.04 -6.56
CA ALA A 65 -3.02 -18.02 -6.23
C ALA A 65 -3.02 -17.70 -4.73
N LYS A 66 -1.98 -16.99 -4.31
CA LYS A 66 -1.92 -16.42 -2.98
C LYS A 66 -2.96 -15.28 -2.89
N LEU A 67 -3.88 -15.37 -1.96
CA LEU A 67 -4.92 -14.36 -1.74
C LEU A 67 -4.91 -13.93 -0.28
N LYS A 68 -5.25 -12.67 -0.04
CA LYS A 68 -5.51 -12.18 1.31
C LYS A 68 -6.91 -12.61 1.74
N PHE A 69 -7.04 -12.98 3.01
CA PHE A 69 -8.34 -13.24 3.60
C PHE A 69 -9.14 -11.93 3.66
N PRO A 70 -10.38 -11.91 3.16
CA PRO A 70 -11.19 -10.70 3.18
C PRO A 70 -11.67 -10.40 4.61
N VAL A 71 -11.45 -9.19 5.08
CA VAL A 71 -11.95 -8.71 6.36
C VAL A 71 -13.25 -7.98 6.12
N ILE A 72 -14.36 -8.59 6.54
CA ILE A 72 -15.72 -8.04 6.38
C ILE A 72 -16.14 -7.47 7.73
N VAL A 73 -16.52 -6.19 7.73
CA VAL A 73 -16.91 -5.47 8.94
C VAL A 73 -18.38 -5.13 8.91
N LYS A 74 -18.98 -4.93 10.10
CA LYS A 74 -20.40 -4.65 10.28
C LYS A 74 -20.71 -3.17 10.50
N SER A 75 -19.69 -2.35 10.66
CA SER A 75 -19.82 -0.92 10.91
C SER A 75 -18.86 -0.15 10.01
N ASN A 76 -19.30 1.00 9.56
CA ASN A 76 -18.44 1.93 8.81
C ASN A 76 -18.06 3.15 9.65
N GLU A 77 -18.21 3.10 10.97
CA GLU A 77 -17.67 4.15 11.84
C GLU A 77 -16.16 4.21 11.74
N LEU A 78 -15.62 5.42 11.63
CA LEU A 78 -14.18 5.65 11.42
C LEU A 78 -13.31 4.89 12.42
N LYS A 79 -13.62 5.01 13.71
CA LYS A 79 -12.88 4.32 14.79
C LYS A 79 -12.90 2.80 14.62
N GLU A 80 -14.07 2.23 14.33
CA GLU A 80 -14.24 0.79 14.19
C GLU A 80 -13.48 0.27 12.96
N ILE A 81 -13.53 1.00 11.86
CA ILE A 81 -12.77 0.66 10.64
C ILE A 81 -11.26 0.68 10.93
N MET A 82 -10.77 1.73 11.55
CA MET A 82 -9.33 1.86 11.90
C MET A 82 -8.88 0.72 12.80
N ARG A 83 -9.67 0.41 13.82
CA ARG A 83 -9.37 -0.70 14.74
C ARG A 83 -9.33 -2.03 14.01
N SER A 84 -10.31 -2.28 13.15
CA SER A 84 -10.36 -3.51 12.36
C SER A 84 -9.15 -3.66 11.44
N MET A 85 -8.73 -2.57 10.80
CA MET A 85 -7.53 -2.58 9.94
C MET A 85 -6.26 -2.90 10.73
N ILE A 86 -6.09 -2.30 11.90
CA ILE A 86 -4.88 -2.50 12.73
C ILE A 86 -4.89 -3.90 13.34
N ASP A 87 -6.01 -4.34 13.91
CA ASP A 87 -6.12 -5.64 14.57
C ASP A 87 -5.94 -6.81 13.59
N ASN A 88 -6.36 -6.64 12.35
CA ASN A 88 -6.26 -7.67 11.31
C ASN A 88 -5.04 -7.46 10.38
N ASP A 89 -4.21 -6.46 10.64
CA ASP A 89 -3.05 -6.10 9.82
C ASP A 89 -3.41 -6.03 8.33
N THR A 90 -4.47 -5.31 8.02
CA THR A 90 -4.94 -5.13 6.63
C THR A 90 -5.13 -3.65 6.30
N ASP A 91 -4.83 -3.30 5.07
CA ASP A 91 -5.03 -1.95 4.55
C ASP A 91 -6.37 -1.76 3.84
N ALA A 92 -7.21 -2.79 3.86
CA ALA A 92 -8.52 -2.75 3.24
C ALA A 92 -9.51 -3.65 3.99
N VAL A 93 -10.73 -3.14 4.17
CA VAL A 93 -11.86 -3.90 4.72
C VAL A 93 -13.06 -3.77 3.81
N ILE A 94 -13.99 -4.70 3.93
CA ILE A 94 -15.22 -4.71 3.14
C ILE A 94 -16.40 -4.39 4.06
N TYR A 95 -17.18 -3.41 3.67
CA TYR A 95 -18.42 -3.02 4.33
C TYR A 95 -19.50 -2.79 3.28
N ASP A 96 -20.63 -3.45 3.46
CA ASP A 96 -21.81 -3.30 2.57
C ASP A 96 -21.45 -3.42 1.08
N ASN A 97 -20.70 -4.46 0.72
CA ASN A 97 -20.21 -4.73 -0.64
C ASN A 97 -19.34 -3.61 -1.25
N LYS A 98 -18.72 -2.81 -0.40
CA LYS A 98 -17.77 -1.78 -0.81
C LYS A 98 -16.44 -1.99 -0.10
N ILE A 99 -15.37 -1.53 -0.70
CA ILE A 99 -14.04 -1.63 -0.13
C ILE A 99 -13.61 -0.28 0.46
N ILE A 100 -13.09 -0.32 1.67
CA ILE A 100 -12.56 0.85 2.40
C ILE A 100 -11.08 0.62 2.62
N THR A 101 -10.26 1.59 2.24
CA THR A 101 -8.80 1.50 2.31
C THR A 101 -8.22 2.54 3.26
N TYR A 102 -6.92 2.46 3.53
CA TYR A 102 -6.21 3.47 4.33
C TYR A 102 -6.44 4.89 3.82
N LYS A 103 -6.42 5.10 2.50
CA LYS A 103 -6.63 6.44 1.93
C LYS A 103 -8.00 7.01 2.25
N ASP A 104 -9.03 6.17 2.22
CA ASP A 104 -10.38 6.58 2.58
C ASP A 104 -10.45 7.00 4.04
N VAL A 105 -9.82 6.24 4.92
CA VAL A 105 -9.75 6.51 6.37
C VAL A 105 -8.98 7.80 6.64
N ILE A 106 -7.78 7.93 6.08
CA ILE A 106 -6.89 9.08 6.29
C ILE A 106 -7.56 10.38 5.85
N SER A 107 -8.35 10.35 4.78
CA SER A 107 -9.08 11.51 4.29
C SER A 107 -10.21 11.97 5.21
N GLN A 108 -10.68 11.11 6.12
CA GLN A 108 -11.74 11.43 7.08
C GLN A 108 -11.22 11.94 8.42
N ILE A 109 -9.94 11.72 8.72
CA ILE A 109 -9.35 12.12 9.99
C ILE A 109 -9.10 13.64 9.99
N ASP A 110 -9.43 14.30 11.07
CA ASP A 110 -9.11 15.71 11.27
C ASP A 110 -7.71 15.86 11.88
N TRP A 111 -6.72 15.93 11.01
CA TRP A 111 -5.31 16.02 11.40
C TRP A 111 -4.97 17.32 12.12
N SER A 112 -5.82 18.36 12.03
CA SER A 112 -5.62 19.61 12.77
C SER A 112 -5.76 19.44 14.28
N LYS A 113 -6.35 18.35 14.74
CA LYS A 113 -6.44 18.01 16.17
C LYS A 113 -5.11 17.60 16.79
N SER A 114 -4.08 17.36 15.98
CA SER A 114 -2.78 16.94 16.47
C SER A 114 -1.74 18.05 16.27
N ASN A 115 -0.93 18.26 17.29
CA ASN A 115 0.25 19.14 17.24
C ASN A 115 1.54 18.35 16.96
N ALA A 116 1.44 17.07 16.61
CA ALA A 116 2.58 16.22 16.38
C ALA A 116 3.41 16.69 15.19
N LEU A 117 4.69 16.37 15.23
CA LEU A 117 5.64 16.55 14.15
C LEU A 117 5.80 15.21 13.41
N ILE A 118 6.08 15.27 12.12
CA ILE A 118 6.18 14.04 11.31
C ILE A 118 7.28 13.10 11.82
N GLY A 119 8.34 13.62 12.41
CA GLY A 119 9.42 12.84 13.00
C GLY A 119 8.98 11.94 14.15
N GLU A 120 7.85 12.21 14.79
CA GLU A 120 7.32 11.36 15.86
C GLU A 120 6.75 10.04 15.32
N LEU A 121 6.44 9.96 14.02
CA LEU A 121 5.92 8.77 13.36
C LEU A 121 6.97 8.06 12.50
N SER A 122 8.05 8.74 12.16
CA SER A 122 9.03 8.21 11.21
C SER A 122 9.84 7.07 11.81
N LYS A 123 10.23 6.15 10.96
CA LYS A 123 11.07 5.00 11.28
C LYS A 123 12.16 4.85 10.24
N GLU A 124 13.25 4.19 10.58
CA GLU A 124 14.31 3.91 9.64
C GLU A 124 13.77 3.17 8.41
N ALA A 125 14.17 3.67 7.23
CA ALA A 125 13.80 3.05 5.97
C ALA A 125 14.86 2.04 5.55
N ILE A 126 14.41 0.93 4.97
CA ILE A 126 15.29 0.02 4.25
C ILE A 126 15.51 0.65 2.87
N PHE A 127 16.75 0.88 2.50
CA PHE A 127 17.08 1.46 1.20
C PHE A 127 18.07 0.57 0.45
N VAL A 128 18.11 0.71 -0.86
CA VAL A 128 19.02 -0.02 -1.74
C VAL A 128 19.71 0.93 -2.70
N GLU A 129 20.83 0.47 -3.24
CA GLU A 129 21.56 1.20 -4.27
C GLU A 129 20.82 1.14 -5.62
N PRO A 130 20.94 2.17 -6.48
CA PRO A 130 20.20 2.23 -7.75
C PRO A 130 20.49 1.09 -8.72
N TYR A 131 21.63 0.44 -8.60
CA TYR A 131 22.01 -0.70 -9.44
C TYR A 131 21.55 -2.06 -8.88
N THR A 132 20.89 -2.07 -7.73
CA THR A 132 20.32 -3.30 -7.16
C THR A 132 19.31 -3.90 -8.14
N LYS A 133 19.33 -5.21 -8.31
CA LYS A 133 18.39 -5.89 -9.20
C LYS A 133 16.96 -5.73 -8.72
N ILE A 134 16.04 -5.58 -9.66
CA ILE A 134 14.59 -5.51 -9.37
C ILE A 134 14.16 -6.72 -8.55
N LYS A 135 14.64 -7.91 -8.90
CA LYS A 135 14.35 -9.14 -8.15
C LYS A 135 14.72 -9.01 -6.67
N THR A 136 15.91 -8.51 -6.38
CA THR A 136 16.39 -8.34 -5.00
C THR A 136 15.52 -7.34 -4.23
N VAL A 137 15.15 -6.24 -4.88
CA VAL A 137 14.25 -5.24 -4.28
C VAL A 137 12.90 -5.87 -3.94
N GLY A 138 12.32 -6.62 -4.88
CA GLY A 138 11.05 -7.32 -4.66
C GLY A 138 11.13 -8.34 -3.52
N GLU A 139 12.22 -9.10 -3.44
CA GLU A 139 12.45 -10.06 -2.35
C GLU A 139 12.54 -9.36 -0.99
N LEU A 140 13.22 -8.20 -0.92
CA LEU A 140 13.32 -7.40 0.30
C LEU A 140 11.96 -6.85 0.73
N MET A 141 11.16 -6.38 -0.24
CA MET A 141 9.80 -5.90 0.05
C MET A 141 8.93 -7.01 0.64
N LEU A 142 8.96 -8.21 0.06
CA LEU A 142 8.19 -9.35 0.55
C LEU A 142 8.66 -9.80 1.93
N LYS A 143 9.96 -9.91 2.13
CA LYS A 143 10.56 -10.34 3.41
C LYS A 143 10.23 -9.39 4.55
N ASN A 144 10.30 -8.09 4.30
CA ASN A 144 10.12 -7.06 5.31
C ASN A 144 8.69 -6.51 5.37
N LYS A 145 7.78 -7.00 4.51
CA LYS A 145 6.39 -6.56 4.42
C LYS A 145 6.27 -5.04 4.21
N ILE A 146 7.08 -4.52 3.31
CA ILE A 146 7.10 -3.10 2.95
C ILE A 146 6.75 -2.92 1.47
N ARG A 147 6.22 -1.76 1.12
CA ARG A 147 5.77 -1.42 -0.24
C ARG A 147 6.52 -0.25 -0.86
N HIS A 148 7.37 0.41 -0.09
CA HIS A 148 8.12 1.59 -0.52
C HIS A 148 9.55 1.47 -0.05
N MET A 149 10.48 1.85 -0.93
CA MET A 149 11.90 1.74 -0.63
C MET A 149 12.67 2.89 -1.28
N PRO A 150 13.40 3.70 -0.51
CA PRO A 150 14.27 4.75 -1.06
C PRO A 150 15.42 4.17 -1.88
N VAL A 151 15.75 4.82 -3.01
CA VAL A 151 16.77 4.39 -3.98
C VAL A 151 17.39 5.60 -4.68
N TYR A 152 17.89 6.62 -4.01
CA TYR A 152 18.15 7.95 -4.60
C TYR A 152 16.95 8.53 -5.37
N GLY A 153 15.82 8.03 -5.11
CA GLY A 153 14.48 8.25 -5.54
C GLY A 153 13.66 7.37 -4.67
N ILE A 154 12.54 6.88 -5.17
CA ILE A 154 11.71 5.92 -4.48
C ILE A 154 11.19 4.87 -5.44
N VAL A 155 11.03 3.65 -4.96
CA VAL A 155 10.35 2.58 -5.67
C VAL A 155 9.27 1.99 -4.78
N SER A 156 8.13 1.67 -5.39
CA SER A 156 7.03 0.98 -4.70
C SER A 156 6.84 -0.42 -5.27
N SER A 157 6.18 -1.28 -4.50
CA SER A 157 5.76 -2.59 -5.00
C SER A 157 4.89 -2.46 -6.25
N ARG A 158 4.05 -1.42 -6.32
CA ARG A 158 3.24 -1.12 -7.51
C ARG A 158 4.11 -0.89 -8.75
N ASP A 159 5.24 -0.20 -8.61
CA ASP A 159 6.14 0.06 -9.74
C ASP A 159 6.67 -1.24 -10.33
N ILE A 160 7.00 -2.22 -9.50
CA ILE A 160 7.43 -3.54 -9.96
C ILE A 160 6.26 -4.27 -10.60
N VAL A 161 5.10 -4.28 -9.98
CA VAL A 161 3.90 -4.98 -10.49
C VAL A 161 3.46 -4.40 -11.83
N TYR A 162 3.47 -3.08 -11.99
CA TYR A 162 3.08 -2.47 -13.26
C TYR A 162 4.13 -2.63 -14.37
N ASN A 163 5.33 -3.10 -14.01
CA ASN A 163 6.38 -3.49 -14.94
C ASN A 163 6.61 -5.01 -14.92
N TYR A 164 5.56 -5.79 -14.73
CA TYR A 164 5.63 -7.24 -14.52
C TYR A 164 6.33 -8.02 -15.63
N ASP A 165 6.40 -7.46 -16.83
CA ASP A 165 7.04 -8.04 -18.01
C ASP A 165 8.51 -7.64 -18.19
N ILE A 166 9.05 -6.83 -17.27
CA ILE A 166 10.46 -6.43 -17.33
C ILE A 166 11.38 -7.55 -16.85
N ASP A 167 12.61 -7.57 -17.35
CA ASP A 167 13.63 -8.48 -16.85
C ASP A 167 14.01 -8.11 -15.41
N LEU A 168 13.74 -9.04 -14.49
CA LEU A 168 13.98 -8.84 -13.05
C LEU A 168 15.46 -8.76 -12.69
N ASN A 169 16.36 -9.10 -13.59
CA ASN A 169 17.81 -8.93 -13.40
C ASN A 169 18.31 -7.53 -13.74
N LEU A 170 17.47 -6.69 -14.30
CA LEU A 170 17.80 -5.29 -14.54
C LEU A 170 17.87 -4.52 -13.22
N SER A 171 18.60 -3.40 -13.24
CA SER A 171 18.74 -2.51 -12.08
C SER A 171 17.43 -1.80 -11.78
N ILE A 172 17.16 -1.58 -10.49
CA ILE A 172 15.93 -0.93 -10.01
C ILE A 172 15.80 0.52 -10.52
N ASN A 173 16.91 1.18 -10.85
CA ASN A 173 16.87 2.53 -11.41
C ASN A 173 16.11 2.61 -12.75
N LYS A 174 15.83 1.50 -13.40
CA LYS A 174 15.02 1.46 -14.62
C LYS A 174 13.55 1.80 -14.38
N ILE A 175 13.06 1.59 -13.16
CA ILE A 175 11.65 1.77 -12.80
C ILE A 175 11.42 2.65 -11.57
N MET A 176 12.47 3.15 -10.92
CA MET A 176 12.32 4.05 -9.77
C MET A 176 11.80 5.42 -10.17
N ILE A 177 11.10 6.07 -9.24
CA ILE A 177 10.66 7.46 -9.40
C ILE A 177 11.71 8.38 -8.78
N VAL A 178 12.18 9.34 -9.57
CA VAL A 178 13.25 10.27 -9.15
C VAL A 178 12.72 11.37 -8.24
N GLU A 179 11.53 11.90 -8.53
CA GLU A 179 10.92 12.92 -7.69
C GLU A 179 10.33 12.27 -6.43
N VAL A 180 10.80 12.73 -5.27
CA VAL A 180 10.43 12.19 -3.98
C VAL A 180 9.90 13.32 -3.11
N TYR A 181 8.75 13.07 -2.43
CA TYR A 181 8.32 13.96 -1.37
C TYR A 181 9.14 13.66 -0.12
N SER A 182 9.97 14.61 0.26
CA SER A 182 10.78 14.53 1.48
C SER A 182 10.63 15.78 2.32
N VAL A 183 10.64 15.61 3.62
CA VAL A 183 10.46 16.68 4.61
C VAL A 183 11.45 16.49 5.74
N SER A 184 11.71 17.56 6.51
CA SER A 184 12.43 17.45 7.76
C SER A 184 11.52 16.88 8.86
N LYS A 185 12.11 16.29 9.89
CA LYS A 185 11.34 15.68 10.99
C LYS A 185 10.55 16.69 11.82
N GLU A 186 10.88 17.97 11.75
CA GLU A 186 10.19 19.06 12.46
C GLU A 186 8.95 19.56 11.72
N GLU A 187 8.67 19.08 10.53
CA GLU A 187 7.46 19.45 9.80
C GLU A 187 6.20 18.98 10.53
N SER A 188 5.16 19.80 10.48
CA SER A 188 3.87 19.49 11.07
C SER A 188 3.22 18.28 10.41
N LEU A 189 2.76 17.32 11.22
CA LEU A 189 2.02 16.15 10.74
C LEU A 189 0.83 16.56 9.88
N HIS A 190 0.06 17.55 10.33
CA HIS A 190 -1.10 18.06 9.59
C HIS A 190 -0.72 18.53 8.18
N THR A 191 0.33 19.33 8.06
CA THR A 191 0.80 19.85 6.76
C THR A 191 1.27 18.72 5.84
N VAL A 192 2.03 17.76 6.38
CA VAL A 192 2.57 16.63 5.61
C VAL A 192 1.43 15.75 5.10
N VAL A 193 0.48 15.39 5.95
CA VAL A 193 -0.66 14.55 5.56
C VAL A 193 -1.52 15.25 4.51
N SER A 194 -1.77 16.54 4.66
CA SER A 194 -2.52 17.33 3.66
C SER A 194 -1.86 17.25 2.29
N THR A 195 -0.54 17.35 2.24
CA THR A 195 0.22 17.23 0.99
C THR A 195 0.16 15.82 0.41
N MET A 196 0.28 14.78 1.27
CA MET A 196 0.16 13.39 0.83
C MET A 196 -1.20 13.12 0.21
N ILE A 197 -2.27 13.58 0.83
CA ILE A 197 -3.64 13.44 0.30
C ILE A 197 -3.77 14.16 -1.05
N LYS A 198 -3.33 15.40 -1.12
CA LYS A 198 -3.41 16.23 -2.33
C LYS A 198 -2.64 15.60 -3.50
N ARG A 199 -1.46 15.06 -3.24
CA ARG A 199 -0.61 14.44 -4.26
C ARG A 199 -0.93 12.96 -4.48
N ASN A 200 -1.83 12.38 -3.70
CA ASN A 200 -2.18 10.96 -3.74
C ASN A 200 -0.97 10.03 -3.64
N ILE A 201 -0.12 10.26 -2.65
CA ILE A 201 1.07 9.47 -2.39
C ILE A 201 0.95 8.68 -1.09
N GLY A 202 1.58 7.50 -1.04
CA GLY A 202 1.46 6.54 0.06
C GLY A 202 2.60 6.53 1.05
N SER A 203 3.61 7.36 0.84
CA SER A 203 4.76 7.48 1.75
C SER A 203 5.41 8.83 1.63
N VAL A 204 6.11 9.22 2.69
CA VAL A 204 6.93 10.43 2.72
C VAL A 204 8.28 10.06 3.31
N ILE A 205 9.36 10.57 2.70
CA ILE A 205 10.71 10.43 3.23
C ILE A 205 10.93 11.53 4.26
N VAL A 206 11.41 11.14 5.43
CA VAL A 206 11.73 12.06 6.52
C VAL A 206 13.25 12.11 6.64
N THR A 207 13.82 13.26 6.35
CA THR A 207 15.26 13.44 6.39
C THR A 207 15.71 13.79 7.80
N ASN A 208 16.78 13.16 8.19
CA ASN A 208 17.44 13.35 9.47
C ASN A 208 18.95 13.38 9.17
N SER A 209 19.73 14.07 10.00
CA SER A 209 21.18 14.25 9.78
C SER A 209 21.97 12.93 9.74
N LYS A 210 21.40 11.83 10.19
CA LYS A 210 22.08 10.54 10.30
C LYS A 210 21.47 9.43 9.45
N ASN A 211 20.14 9.44 9.24
CA ASN A 211 19.41 8.34 8.64
C ASN A 211 18.34 8.83 7.68
N ILE A 212 17.97 7.96 6.76
CA ILE A 212 16.76 8.14 5.95
C ILE A 212 15.62 7.42 6.67
N GLU A 213 14.56 8.16 6.99
CA GLU A 213 13.37 7.64 7.64
C GLU A 213 12.17 7.74 6.72
N ILE A 214 11.11 7.03 7.03
CA ILE A 214 9.92 6.97 6.22
C ILE A 214 8.67 6.95 7.08
N VAL A 215 7.59 7.55 6.58
CA VAL A 215 6.24 7.41 7.13
C VAL A 215 5.34 6.88 6.03
N THR A 216 4.58 5.85 6.34
CA THR A 216 3.65 5.21 5.40
C THR A 216 2.21 5.41 5.87
N LEU A 217 1.25 5.02 5.02
CA LEU A 217 -0.17 5.13 5.36
C LEU A 217 -0.53 4.35 6.63
N LYS A 218 0.07 3.18 6.83
CA LYS A 218 -0.14 2.38 8.05
C LYS A 218 0.29 3.14 9.30
N ASP A 219 1.42 3.84 9.24
CA ASP A 219 1.92 4.64 10.37
C ASP A 219 0.93 5.75 10.72
N LEU A 220 0.33 6.38 9.72
CA LEU A 220 -0.66 7.43 9.91
C LEU A 220 -1.92 6.90 10.60
N VAL A 221 -2.46 5.78 10.13
CA VAL A 221 -3.66 5.18 10.72
C VAL A 221 -3.39 4.71 12.14
N THR A 222 -2.26 4.07 12.38
CA THR A 222 -1.85 3.62 13.71
C THR A 222 -1.72 4.79 14.68
N PHE A 223 -1.07 5.86 14.26
CA PHE A 223 -0.92 7.07 15.08
C PHE A 223 -2.28 7.70 15.42
N ALA A 224 -3.14 7.84 14.42
CA ALA A 224 -4.45 8.45 14.61
C ALA A 224 -5.32 7.66 15.60
N LEU A 225 -5.30 6.33 15.49
CA LEU A 225 -6.05 5.47 16.41
C LEU A 225 -5.50 5.57 17.83
N SER A 226 -4.18 5.53 18.01
CA SER A 226 -3.52 5.58 19.32
C SER A 226 -3.67 6.93 20.01
N ASN A 227 -3.77 8.02 19.25
CA ASN A 227 -3.85 9.39 19.79
C ASN A 227 -5.26 9.98 19.71
N LEU A 228 -6.25 9.18 19.36
CA LEU A 228 -7.67 9.54 19.41
C LEU A 228 -8.02 10.80 18.59
N ILE A 229 -7.41 10.96 17.41
CA ILE A 229 -7.64 12.14 16.54
C ILE A 229 -8.63 11.87 15.40
N TYR A 230 -9.55 10.96 15.60
CA TYR A 230 -10.60 10.60 14.65
C TYR A 230 -11.95 11.26 14.95
#